data_cbb79188540c3767b0cce4df1b4a34e9
#
_entry.id   cbb79188540c3767b0cce4df1b4a34e9
#
_cell.length_a   1.000
_cell.length_b   1.000
_cell.length_c   1.000
_cell.angle_alpha   90.00
_cell.angle_beta   90.00
_cell.angle_gamma   90.00
#
_symmetry.space_group_name_H-M   'P 1'
#
loop_
_entity.id
_entity.type
_entity.pdbx_description
1 polymer ?
#
loop_
_entity_poly.entity_id
_entity_poly.type
_entity_poly.pdbx_seq_one_letter_code
_entity_poly.pdbx_strand_id
1 'polypeptide(L)'
;MHAAHKARFYTKMRSRPPFLRTSAWTVSWVLLHLLHSVSFWMHAAAPELQHWFPAGGQVGETLTVTSVGKNNDWPPKIWVSNPEVRFTAEETPNTWSVEIGKNIPPGSVLVRLFNKEGASQARWFLINETQSFRETEANHTMANANRVPIHRMIHGRLSERQDVDTYQVALIAGTTLVARMDAYVLGSTVDPLMRLLDADGRVLAINHDHYHLDPFITFDVSRSDHYYVQVMGFPYPANASQRFGNGDGYIYQLLLTDRPYMKASETLKEEGSVRLNLDGWNLHDVRSPPGRADILPRYSDRATEEQRRLIHMKNLSLEKEPNDRLETATGISQAARGSLDHPEDVDWYRWSPEAHTWYQLEVQSGRLGYEGDCLLKLYSEDGKEMASNDDAAGMRDPRMEWQSKDPQTCYLRVSSLLKSSQPPTRYRVIARPMRPSCHLTLESERLNIQPGDSQELKLSIQRTFGHSKPILIKALHLPPGVSMPLVTAEANQKEILLVFHAAHSSRSYQGPIRIMGVDLDNRWNQYVAGKETVTTSVNNGVPNGYLDQVFTKVLDPWLTLTSASEGMDNEEP
;
A
#
# COMPACT_ATOMS: atom_id res chain seq x y z
N MET A 1 8.27 -4.23 -64.73
CA MET A 1 8.02 -2.91 -65.35
C MET A 1 8.40 -1.90 -64.33
N HIS A 2 9.61 -1.40 -64.46
CA HIS A 2 10.05 -0.04 -64.90
C HIS A 2 9.57 1.03 -63.89
N ALA A 3 10.40 1.92 -63.38
CA ALA A 3 11.76 2.36 -63.70
C ALA A 3 12.37 3.14 -62.52
N ALA A 4 13.66 3.11 -62.51
CA ALA A 4 14.59 3.92 -61.69
C ALA A 4 14.60 5.40 -62.17
N HIS A 5 14.95 6.32 -61.28
CA HIS A 5 15.65 7.53 -61.67
C HIS A 5 16.71 7.96 -60.65
N LYS A 6 17.93 8.00 -61.14
CA LYS A 6 19.14 8.62 -60.63
C LYS A 6 19.13 10.12 -60.92
N ALA A 7 19.77 10.94 -60.11
CA ALA A 7 20.66 12.07 -60.50
C ALA A 7 21.12 12.76 -59.21
N ARG A 8 22.33 12.91 -58.95
CA ARG A 8 23.60 13.52 -59.43
C ARG A 8 24.00 14.74 -58.59
N PHE A 9 25.15 14.60 -58.01
CA PHE A 9 26.15 15.57 -57.57
C PHE A 9 26.06 17.00 -58.09
N TYR A 10 26.37 17.99 -57.21
CA TYR A 10 27.18 19.14 -57.55
C TYR A 10 28.01 19.61 -56.34
N THR A 11 29.32 19.47 -56.49
CA THR A 11 30.41 20.08 -55.74
C THR A 11 30.55 21.56 -56.11
N LYS A 12 30.73 22.45 -55.14
CA LYS A 12 31.26 23.78 -55.39
C LYS A 12 32.27 24.15 -54.30
N MET A 13 33.54 24.07 -54.66
CA MET A 13 34.65 24.76 -54.00
C MET A 13 34.50 26.28 -54.17
N ARG A 14 34.79 27.05 -53.13
CA ARG A 14 35.44 28.38 -53.24
C ARG A 14 36.12 28.79 -51.92
N SER A 15 37.43 28.89 -52.02
CA SER A 15 38.45 29.93 -51.67
C SER A 15 38.43 30.50 -50.23
N ARG A 16 39.56 30.32 -49.59
CA ARG A 16 40.06 31.04 -48.40
C ARG A 16 40.54 32.45 -48.76
N PRO A 17 40.50 33.40 -47.85
CA PRO A 17 41.46 34.45 -47.70
C PRO A 17 42.23 34.43 -46.36
N PRO A 18 43.23 35.27 -46.12
CA PRO A 18 44.47 34.87 -45.46
C PRO A 18 44.55 35.25 -43.95
N PHE A 19 45.51 34.64 -43.31
CA PHE A 19 45.99 34.82 -41.98
C PHE A 19 46.18 36.28 -41.53
N LEU A 20 45.67 36.64 -40.38
CA LEU A 20 46.22 37.69 -39.51
C LEU A 20 46.60 37.01 -38.16
N ARG A 21 47.92 37.01 -37.91
CA ARG A 21 48.50 36.66 -36.62
C ARG A 21 48.21 37.82 -35.64
N THR A 22 47.50 37.52 -34.57
CA THR A 22 47.52 38.35 -33.36
C THR A 22 47.82 37.45 -32.16
N SER A 23 48.74 37.95 -31.40
CA SER A 23 49.46 37.41 -30.27
C SER A 23 48.61 36.69 -29.20
N ALA A 24 49.02 35.47 -28.92
CA ALA A 24 48.45 34.52 -27.93
C ALA A 24 49.00 34.75 -26.50
N TRP A 25 48.88 35.94 -25.92
CA TRP A 25 49.40 36.16 -24.56
C TRP A 25 48.46 36.93 -23.59
N THR A 26 47.26 37.27 -23.99
CA THR A 26 46.33 38.01 -23.12
C THR A 26 45.03 37.31 -22.81
N VAL A 27 44.80 36.09 -23.32
CA VAL A 27 43.55 35.34 -23.07
C VAL A 27 43.68 34.33 -21.92
N SER A 28 44.90 33.98 -21.48
CA SER A 28 45.12 32.98 -20.43
C SER A 28 44.83 33.47 -19.00
N TRP A 29 44.81 34.76 -18.74
CA TRP A 29 44.58 35.27 -17.37
C TRP A 29 43.12 35.57 -17.04
N VAL A 30 42.28 35.78 -18.02
CA VAL A 30 40.83 35.99 -17.81
C VAL A 30 40.06 34.68 -17.63
N LEU A 31 40.51 33.59 -18.27
CA LEU A 31 39.90 32.25 -18.10
C LEU A 31 40.31 31.58 -16.79
N LEU A 32 41.44 31.97 -16.16
CA LEU A 32 41.85 31.42 -14.86
C LEU A 32 41.14 32.09 -13.67
N HIS A 33 40.60 33.30 -13.84
CA HIS A 33 39.83 34.00 -12.81
C HIS A 33 38.30 33.75 -12.91
N LEU A 34 37.80 33.25 -14.03
CA LEU A 34 36.41 32.79 -14.18
C LEU A 34 36.19 31.36 -13.69
N LEU A 35 37.25 30.59 -13.46
CA LEU A 35 37.17 29.23 -12.92
C LEU A 35 37.23 29.17 -11.38
N HIS A 36 37.42 30.28 -10.69
CA HIS A 36 37.51 30.31 -9.22
C HIS A 36 36.31 30.90 -8.48
N SER A 37 35.19 31.14 -9.16
CA SER A 37 33.98 31.68 -8.50
C SER A 37 32.67 30.96 -8.84
N VAL A 38 32.71 29.77 -9.41
CA VAL A 38 31.55 28.87 -9.36
C VAL A 38 31.77 27.92 -8.18
N SER A 39 31.74 28.45 -6.98
CA SER A 39 31.34 27.65 -5.84
C SER A 39 29.92 27.23 -6.15
N PHE A 40 29.75 25.99 -6.64
CA PHE A 40 28.47 25.32 -6.57
C PHE A 40 28.10 25.27 -5.09
N TRP A 41 27.33 26.24 -4.65
CA TRP A 41 26.56 26.08 -3.45
C TRP A 41 25.62 24.93 -3.75
N MET A 42 26.05 23.71 -3.41
CA MET A 42 25.11 22.61 -3.29
C MET A 42 24.13 23.03 -2.20
N HIS A 43 23.00 23.60 -2.61
CA HIS A 43 21.92 23.86 -1.68
C HIS A 43 21.58 22.50 -1.09
N ALA A 44 21.65 22.41 0.21
CA ALA A 44 21.12 21.26 0.92
C ALA A 44 19.67 21.08 0.47
N ALA A 45 19.31 19.90 0.00
CA ALA A 45 17.96 19.56 -0.39
C ALA A 45 17.32 18.68 0.69
N ALA A 46 15.99 18.66 0.73
CA ALA A 46 15.28 17.69 1.56
C ALA A 46 15.71 16.27 1.17
N PRO A 47 15.89 15.35 2.13
CA PRO A 47 16.26 13.99 1.82
C PRO A 47 15.15 13.29 1.03
N GLU A 48 15.52 12.38 0.14
CA GLU A 48 14.61 11.49 -0.56
C GLU A 48 14.74 10.08 0.00
N LEU A 49 13.61 9.44 0.25
CA LEU A 49 13.53 8.05 0.66
C LEU A 49 12.56 7.31 -0.25
N GLN A 50 13.07 6.45 -1.10
CA GLN A 50 12.25 5.63 -1.99
C GLN A 50 11.79 4.36 -1.27
N HIS A 51 12.71 3.64 -0.62
CA HIS A 51 12.43 2.45 0.20
C HIS A 51 13.61 2.10 1.09
N TRP A 52 13.39 1.11 1.96
CA TRP A 52 14.37 0.48 2.84
C TRP A 52 14.74 -0.89 2.28
N PHE A 53 16.00 -1.30 2.40
CA PHE A 53 16.41 -2.67 2.14
C PHE A 53 17.37 -3.21 3.20
N PRO A 54 17.01 -4.28 3.92
CA PRO A 54 15.69 -4.91 4.03
C PRO A 54 14.58 -3.94 4.42
N ALA A 55 13.35 -4.18 3.93
CA ALA A 55 12.19 -3.33 4.26
C ALA A 55 11.48 -3.75 5.56
N GLY A 56 12.17 -4.42 6.45
CA GLY A 56 11.67 -4.88 7.75
C GLY A 56 12.62 -5.85 8.43
N GLY A 57 12.22 -6.34 9.61
CA GLY A 57 12.98 -7.29 10.40
C GLY A 57 12.13 -8.02 11.43
N GLN A 58 12.75 -8.94 12.18
CA GLN A 58 12.10 -9.71 13.23
C GLN A 58 12.00 -8.91 14.54
N VAL A 59 10.94 -9.16 15.31
CA VAL A 59 10.82 -8.67 16.69
C VAL A 59 12.06 -9.05 17.51
N GLY A 60 12.69 -8.05 18.15
CA GLY A 60 13.89 -8.22 18.96
C GLY A 60 15.20 -8.34 18.15
N GLU A 61 15.15 -8.16 16.83
CA GLU A 61 16.32 -8.21 15.96
C GLU A 61 17.07 -6.87 15.95
N THR A 62 18.38 -6.95 15.75
CA THR A 62 19.21 -5.82 15.31
C THR A 62 19.78 -6.17 13.94
N LEU A 63 19.55 -5.31 12.95
CA LEU A 63 19.97 -5.58 11.57
C LEU A 63 20.49 -4.32 10.89
N THR A 64 21.31 -4.51 9.86
CA THR A 64 21.78 -3.43 8.98
C THR A 64 20.81 -3.25 7.82
N VAL A 65 20.38 -2.01 7.62
CA VAL A 65 19.41 -1.60 6.59
C VAL A 65 20.00 -0.49 5.73
N THR A 66 19.75 -0.51 4.44
CA THR A 66 20.11 0.58 3.53
C THR A 66 18.87 1.40 3.15
N SER A 67 19.00 2.72 3.12
CA SER A 67 18.00 3.62 2.53
C SER A 67 18.31 3.87 1.07
N VAL A 68 17.33 3.69 0.19
CA VAL A 68 17.44 4.03 -1.23
C VAL A 68 16.78 5.38 -1.46
N GLY A 69 17.52 6.31 -2.06
CA GLY A 69 17.11 7.69 -2.28
C GLY A 69 18.33 8.62 -2.30
N LYS A 70 18.07 9.93 -2.33
CA LYS A 70 19.13 10.94 -2.35
C LYS A 70 19.25 11.60 -0.97
N ASN A 71 20.40 11.42 -0.34
CA ASN A 71 20.73 11.98 0.96
C ASN A 71 22.08 12.70 0.87
N ASN A 72 22.07 13.95 0.36
CA ASN A 72 23.29 14.71 0.11
C ASN A 72 24.02 15.09 1.40
N ASP A 73 23.27 15.33 2.48
CA ASP A 73 23.79 15.65 3.80
C ASP A 73 23.66 14.42 4.71
N TRP A 74 24.71 13.61 4.79
CA TRP A 74 24.72 12.43 5.65
C TRP A 74 25.30 12.73 7.03
N PRO A 75 24.67 12.23 8.13
CA PRO A 75 23.38 11.57 8.19
C PRO A 75 22.21 12.53 8.30
N PRO A 76 21.10 12.32 7.59
CA PRO A 76 19.86 13.02 7.88
C PRO A 76 19.30 12.57 9.23
N LYS A 77 18.42 13.38 9.83
CA LYS A 77 17.65 12.96 10.98
C LYS A 77 16.58 11.96 10.57
N ILE A 78 16.15 11.13 11.51
CA ILE A 78 15.13 10.12 11.28
C ILE A 78 13.96 10.25 12.26
N TRP A 79 12.76 10.03 11.77
CA TRP A 79 11.55 9.91 12.57
C TRP A 79 10.92 8.54 12.33
N VAL A 80 10.45 7.91 13.39
CA VAL A 80 9.78 6.62 13.37
C VAL A 80 8.47 6.73 14.15
N SER A 81 7.39 6.21 13.60
CA SER A 81 6.05 6.28 14.23
C SER A 81 5.91 5.46 15.51
N ASN A 82 6.86 4.58 15.80
CA ASN A 82 6.93 3.79 17.04
C ASN A 82 8.33 3.85 17.65
N PRO A 83 8.49 4.35 18.90
CA PRO A 83 9.80 4.52 19.51
C PRO A 83 10.53 3.21 19.88
N GLU A 84 9.84 2.06 19.83
CA GLU A 84 10.49 0.75 20.02
C GLU A 84 11.30 0.30 18.81
N VAL A 85 11.25 1.03 17.69
CA VAL A 85 12.12 0.81 16.53
C VAL A 85 13.08 1.99 16.41
N ARG A 86 14.36 1.73 16.48
CA ARG A 86 15.41 2.75 16.46
C ARG A 86 16.35 2.55 15.30
N PHE A 87 16.58 3.62 14.56
CA PHE A 87 17.54 3.66 13.47
C PHE A 87 18.72 4.53 13.90
N THR A 88 19.90 3.99 13.79
CA THR A 88 21.17 4.69 14.05
C THR A 88 21.99 4.72 12.75
N ALA A 89 22.37 5.92 12.30
CA ALA A 89 23.19 6.05 11.11
C ALA A 89 24.58 5.43 11.32
N GLU A 90 25.07 4.71 10.33
CA GLU A 90 26.43 4.16 10.29
C GLU A 90 27.37 5.12 9.54
N GLU A 91 28.68 4.85 9.58
CA GLU A 91 29.69 5.66 8.86
C GLU A 91 29.48 5.63 7.34
N THR A 92 29.05 4.49 6.83
CA THR A 92 28.74 4.34 5.40
C THR A 92 27.44 5.07 5.08
N PRO A 93 27.44 6.02 4.12
CA PRO A 93 26.23 6.74 3.73
C PRO A 93 25.08 5.80 3.34
N ASN A 94 23.87 6.18 3.70
CA ASN A 94 22.63 5.43 3.48
C ASN A 94 22.55 4.07 4.22
N THR A 95 23.43 3.82 5.17
CA THR A 95 23.46 2.59 5.97
C THR A 95 23.04 2.89 7.40
N TRP A 96 22.18 2.05 7.94
CA TRP A 96 21.56 2.22 9.26
C TRP A 96 21.63 0.92 10.05
N SER A 97 22.01 1.01 11.31
CA SER A 97 21.75 -0.04 12.29
C SER A 97 20.34 0.15 12.84
N VAL A 98 19.51 -0.89 12.76
CA VAL A 98 18.11 -0.85 13.18
C VAL A 98 17.89 -1.82 14.31
N GLU A 99 17.48 -1.30 15.47
CA GLU A 99 17.09 -2.10 16.64
C GLU A 99 15.57 -2.18 16.72
N ILE A 100 15.02 -3.38 16.75
CA ILE A 100 13.59 -3.66 16.90
C ILE A 100 13.33 -4.15 18.32
N GLY A 101 12.43 -3.48 19.04
CA GLY A 101 12.07 -3.84 20.41
C GLY A 101 11.52 -5.27 20.53
N LYS A 102 11.77 -5.92 21.68
CA LYS A 102 11.28 -7.29 21.95
C LYS A 102 9.78 -7.37 22.23
N ASN A 103 9.17 -6.25 22.61
CA ASN A 103 7.75 -6.19 22.99
C ASN A 103 6.85 -5.51 21.95
N ILE A 104 7.44 -5.05 20.84
CA ILE A 104 6.66 -4.45 19.78
C ILE A 104 5.78 -5.53 19.12
N PRO A 105 4.47 -5.29 18.97
CA PRO A 105 3.65 -6.23 18.23
C PRO A 105 4.08 -6.24 16.76
N PRO A 106 4.02 -7.40 16.09
CA PRO A 106 4.18 -7.49 14.66
C PRO A 106 3.25 -6.49 13.96
N GLY A 107 3.75 -5.84 12.91
CA GLY A 107 3.02 -4.77 12.24
C GLY A 107 3.89 -4.02 11.29
N SER A 108 3.55 -2.77 11.13
CA SER A 108 4.33 -1.84 10.32
C SER A 108 4.55 -0.55 11.09
N VAL A 109 5.70 0.06 10.89
CA VAL A 109 6.00 1.41 11.36
C VAL A 109 6.28 2.31 10.16
N LEU A 110 5.88 3.57 10.26
CA LEU A 110 6.27 4.59 9.29
C LEU A 110 7.61 5.17 9.68
N VAL A 111 8.48 5.31 8.70
CA VAL A 111 9.83 5.88 8.86
C VAL A 111 10.04 6.98 7.84
N ARG A 112 10.65 8.09 8.28
CA ARG A 112 10.89 9.27 7.47
C ARG A 112 12.28 9.84 7.77
N LEU A 113 12.98 10.25 6.72
CA LEU A 113 14.19 11.04 6.83
C LEU A 113 13.86 12.53 6.77
N PHE A 114 14.63 13.37 7.47
CA PHE A 114 14.42 14.81 7.42
C PHE A 114 15.69 15.60 7.76
N ASN A 115 15.76 16.80 7.25
CA ASN A 115 16.78 17.80 7.56
C ASN A 115 16.14 19.20 7.64
N LYS A 116 16.94 20.24 7.75
CA LYS A 116 16.44 21.62 7.82
C LYS A 116 15.67 22.08 6.56
N GLU A 117 15.90 21.45 5.42
CA GLU A 117 15.27 21.81 4.14
C GLU A 117 13.91 21.08 3.94
N GLY A 118 13.64 20.03 4.72
CA GLY A 118 12.40 19.30 4.62
C GLY A 118 12.49 17.85 5.01
N ALA A 119 11.46 17.10 4.67
CA ALA A 119 11.37 15.68 4.95
C ALA A 119 11.14 14.86 3.69
N SER A 120 11.63 13.62 3.73
CA SER A 120 11.32 12.60 2.73
C SER A 120 9.84 12.19 2.81
N GLN A 121 9.41 11.46 1.83
CA GLN A 121 8.21 10.64 1.96
C GLN A 121 8.36 9.65 3.11
N ALA A 122 7.24 9.33 3.78
CA ALA A 122 7.21 8.25 4.76
C ALA A 122 7.19 6.89 4.05
N ARG A 123 7.91 5.91 4.59
CA ARG A 123 7.95 4.54 4.07
C ARG A 123 7.66 3.56 5.18
N TRP A 124 6.99 2.47 4.80
CA TRP A 124 6.74 1.37 5.70
C TRP A 124 8.02 0.58 5.98
N PHE A 125 8.16 0.17 7.24
CA PHE A 125 9.13 -0.81 7.70
C PHE A 125 8.37 -1.89 8.47
N LEU A 126 8.44 -3.14 7.98
CA LEU A 126 7.62 -4.24 8.49
C LEU A 126 8.29 -4.94 9.67
N ILE A 127 7.49 -5.22 10.69
CA ILE A 127 7.92 -5.95 11.89
C ILE A 127 7.31 -7.34 11.86
N ASN A 128 8.14 -8.36 11.77
CA ASN A 128 7.75 -9.76 11.64
C ASN A 128 8.09 -10.57 12.90
N GLU A 129 7.35 -11.66 13.15
CA GLU A 129 7.75 -12.65 14.16
C GLU A 129 8.68 -13.73 13.58
N THR A 130 8.65 -13.88 12.27
CA THR A 130 9.43 -14.89 11.54
C THR A 130 10.86 -14.43 11.36
N GLN A 131 11.80 -15.35 11.58
CA GLN A 131 13.23 -15.07 11.46
C GLN A 131 13.59 -14.62 10.03
N SER A 132 14.36 -13.55 9.97
CA SER A 132 14.85 -12.98 8.71
C SER A 132 15.85 -13.90 7.99
N PHE A 133 15.80 -13.87 6.67
CA PHE A 133 16.80 -14.44 5.78
C PHE A 133 17.09 -13.41 4.68
N ARG A 134 18.32 -13.00 4.53
CA ARG A 134 18.73 -12.11 3.45
C ARG A 134 19.24 -12.94 2.29
N GLU A 135 18.78 -12.65 1.08
CA GLU A 135 19.29 -13.29 -0.13
C GLU A 135 20.78 -13.04 -0.33
N THR A 136 21.38 -13.90 -1.13
CA THR A 136 22.78 -13.80 -1.57
C THR A 136 22.82 -14.05 -3.06
N GLU A 137 23.34 -13.09 -3.79
CA GLU A 137 23.56 -13.15 -5.23
C GLU A 137 24.86 -13.93 -5.57
N ALA A 138 24.97 -14.58 -6.72
CA ALA A 138 23.95 -14.75 -7.75
C ALA A 138 23.11 -16.01 -7.48
N ASN A 139 21.78 -15.92 -7.54
CA ASN A 139 20.86 -17.03 -7.21
C ASN A 139 19.86 -17.36 -8.33
N HIS A 140 20.19 -17.05 -9.59
CA HIS A 140 19.25 -17.04 -10.72
C HIS A 140 18.75 -18.41 -11.19
N THR A 141 19.38 -19.50 -10.79
CA THR A 141 19.06 -20.85 -11.27
C THR A 141 18.90 -21.84 -10.12
N MET A 142 18.29 -22.99 -10.37
CA MET A 142 18.17 -24.06 -9.38
C MET A 142 19.55 -24.54 -8.86
N ALA A 143 20.59 -24.48 -9.71
CA ALA A 143 21.93 -24.93 -9.33
C ALA A 143 22.62 -24.02 -8.31
N ASN A 144 22.34 -22.72 -8.37
CA ASN A 144 22.89 -21.71 -7.45
C ASN A 144 21.82 -21.07 -6.56
N ALA A 145 20.68 -21.75 -6.38
CA ALA A 145 19.61 -21.30 -5.52
C ALA A 145 20.05 -21.05 -4.07
N ASN A 146 19.55 -20.03 -3.46
CA ASN A 146 19.72 -19.82 -2.03
C ASN A 146 18.99 -20.94 -1.26
N ARG A 147 19.70 -21.66 -0.41
CA ARG A 147 19.12 -22.70 0.44
C ARG A 147 18.50 -22.07 1.67
N VAL A 148 17.18 -22.08 1.74
CA VAL A 148 16.41 -21.44 2.79
C VAL A 148 15.78 -22.49 3.69
N PRO A 149 16.03 -22.45 5.00
CA PRO A 149 15.24 -23.26 5.93
C PRO A 149 13.77 -22.86 5.84
N ILE A 150 12.86 -23.83 5.90
CA ILE A 150 11.43 -23.51 5.96
C ILE A 150 11.13 -22.60 7.16
N HIS A 151 10.12 -21.81 7.07
CA HIS A 151 9.70 -20.84 8.07
C HIS A 151 10.69 -19.69 8.22
N ARG A 152 10.91 -18.97 7.13
CA ARG A 152 11.74 -17.75 7.06
C ARG A 152 11.01 -16.64 6.34
N MET A 153 11.32 -15.41 6.76
CA MET A 153 11.00 -14.19 6.01
C MET A 153 12.23 -13.80 5.18
N ILE A 154 12.16 -14.04 3.90
CA ILE A 154 13.23 -13.71 2.95
C ILE A 154 13.10 -12.24 2.59
N HIS A 155 14.22 -11.52 2.60
CA HIS A 155 14.34 -10.16 2.08
C HIS A 155 15.13 -10.23 0.78
N GLY A 156 14.44 -10.01 -0.33
CA GLY A 156 15.01 -10.09 -1.67
C GLY A 156 14.88 -8.81 -2.47
N ARG A 157 15.67 -8.72 -3.53
CA ARG A 157 15.69 -7.59 -4.45
C ARG A 157 16.14 -8.05 -5.83
N LEU A 158 15.29 -7.89 -6.84
CA LEU A 158 15.64 -8.13 -8.22
C LEU A 158 16.60 -7.02 -8.70
N SER A 159 17.89 -7.22 -8.55
CA SER A 159 18.92 -6.19 -8.72
C SER A 159 19.62 -6.24 -10.06
N GLU A 160 19.71 -7.40 -10.70
CA GLU A 160 20.44 -7.62 -11.93
C GLU A 160 19.52 -7.63 -13.18
N ARG A 161 20.13 -7.54 -14.34
CA ARG A 161 19.36 -7.53 -15.59
C ARG A 161 18.73 -8.90 -15.85
N GLN A 162 17.40 -8.94 -16.00
CA GLN A 162 16.59 -10.16 -16.17
C GLN A 162 16.69 -11.11 -14.96
N ASP A 163 16.73 -10.52 -13.79
CA ASP A 163 16.89 -11.18 -12.52
C ASP A 163 15.76 -12.18 -12.24
N VAL A 164 16.15 -13.30 -11.67
CA VAL A 164 15.25 -14.37 -11.22
C VAL A 164 15.80 -14.93 -9.93
N ASP A 165 15.26 -14.53 -8.81
CA ASP A 165 15.70 -15.07 -7.52
C ASP A 165 15.15 -16.48 -7.31
N THR A 166 16.03 -17.42 -7.02
CA THR A 166 15.68 -18.82 -6.81
C THR A 166 16.03 -19.25 -5.39
N TYR A 167 15.03 -19.78 -4.69
CA TYR A 167 15.13 -20.26 -3.31
C TYR A 167 14.82 -21.75 -3.25
N GLN A 168 15.76 -22.53 -2.72
CA GLN A 168 15.57 -23.96 -2.44
C GLN A 168 15.04 -24.15 -1.04
N VAL A 169 13.93 -24.86 -0.89
CA VAL A 169 13.34 -25.22 0.40
C VAL A 169 13.05 -26.72 0.47
N ALA A 170 13.35 -27.35 1.61
CA ALA A 170 12.97 -28.73 1.87
C ALA A 170 11.57 -28.77 2.47
N LEU A 171 10.65 -29.51 1.82
CA LEU A 171 9.28 -29.68 2.27
C LEU A 171 8.98 -31.13 2.61
N ILE A 172 8.05 -31.35 3.54
CA ILE A 172 7.67 -32.67 4.06
C ILE A 172 6.27 -33.04 3.54
N ALA A 173 6.12 -34.26 3.05
CA ALA A 173 4.83 -34.78 2.60
C ALA A 173 3.76 -34.68 3.70
N GLY A 174 2.54 -34.27 3.30
CA GLY A 174 1.42 -34.10 4.22
C GLY A 174 1.33 -32.70 4.86
N THR A 175 2.27 -31.80 4.56
CA THR A 175 2.17 -30.38 4.94
C THR A 175 1.69 -29.54 3.78
N THR A 176 1.21 -28.32 4.02
CA THR A 176 0.91 -27.34 2.99
C THR A 176 1.95 -26.22 3.04
N LEU A 177 2.69 -26.02 1.96
CA LEU A 177 3.51 -24.83 1.80
C LEU A 177 2.61 -23.60 1.66
N VAL A 178 2.92 -22.55 2.40
CA VAL A 178 2.40 -21.20 2.19
C VAL A 178 3.56 -20.31 1.78
N ALA A 179 3.49 -19.74 0.58
CA ALA A 179 4.43 -18.76 0.06
C ALA A 179 3.69 -17.44 -0.18
N ARG A 180 4.00 -16.41 0.63
CA ARG A 180 3.40 -15.07 0.56
C ARG A 180 4.47 -14.03 0.26
N MET A 181 4.21 -13.22 -0.73
CA MET A 181 5.07 -12.08 -1.06
C MET A 181 4.42 -10.76 -0.65
N ASP A 182 5.25 -9.82 -0.22
CA ASP A 182 4.93 -8.43 0.04
C ASP A 182 5.91 -7.57 -0.76
N ALA A 183 5.49 -6.95 -1.84
CA ALA A 183 6.28 -6.05 -2.68
C ALA A 183 5.51 -4.74 -2.96
N TYR A 184 4.31 -4.83 -3.50
CA TYR A 184 3.45 -3.69 -3.77
C TYR A 184 3.21 -2.85 -2.52
N VAL A 185 2.94 -3.48 -1.38
CA VAL A 185 2.72 -2.79 -0.10
C VAL A 185 3.95 -2.08 0.44
N LEU A 186 5.13 -2.51 0.05
CA LEU A 186 6.40 -1.86 0.41
C LEU A 186 6.69 -0.63 -0.46
N GLY A 187 5.87 -0.37 -1.47
CA GLY A 187 6.13 0.66 -2.46
C GLY A 187 7.18 0.24 -3.50
N SER A 188 7.38 -1.05 -3.67
CA SER A 188 8.27 -1.59 -4.69
C SER A 188 7.79 -1.20 -6.09
N THR A 189 8.72 -1.00 -7.00
CA THR A 189 8.45 -0.68 -8.42
C THR A 189 8.41 -1.93 -9.29
N VAL A 190 8.12 -3.08 -8.69
CA VAL A 190 7.97 -4.38 -9.36
C VAL A 190 6.53 -4.84 -9.34
N ASP A 191 6.10 -5.43 -10.44
CA ASP A 191 4.92 -6.27 -10.59
C ASP A 191 5.42 -7.72 -10.56
N PRO A 192 5.37 -8.39 -9.37
CA PRO A 192 6.09 -9.64 -9.18
C PRO A 192 5.29 -10.85 -9.67
N LEU A 193 6.03 -11.83 -10.16
CA LEU A 193 5.53 -13.16 -10.50
C LEU A 193 6.28 -14.18 -9.66
N MET A 194 5.56 -15.08 -9.03
CA MET A 194 6.10 -16.17 -8.23
C MET A 194 5.72 -17.51 -8.82
N ARG A 195 6.65 -18.48 -8.85
CA ARG A 195 6.37 -19.85 -9.24
C ARG A 195 7.04 -20.85 -8.32
N LEU A 196 6.39 -21.98 -8.14
CA LEU A 196 6.91 -23.14 -7.41
C LEU A 196 7.30 -24.24 -8.41
N LEU A 197 8.49 -24.82 -8.24
CA LEU A 197 8.99 -25.91 -9.06
C LEU A 197 9.34 -27.13 -8.19
N ASP A 198 9.26 -28.32 -8.80
CA ASP A 198 9.82 -29.55 -8.21
C ASP A 198 11.34 -29.65 -8.43
N ALA A 199 11.93 -30.74 -7.92
CA ALA A 199 13.36 -31.01 -8.06
C ALA A 199 13.82 -31.21 -9.53
N ASP A 200 12.90 -31.55 -10.43
CA ASP A 200 13.15 -31.73 -11.87
C ASP A 200 12.97 -30.41 -12.65
N GLY A 201 12.56 -29.31 -11.98
CA GLY A 201 12.32 -28.00 -12.59
C GLY A 201 10.94 -27.87 -13.26
N ARG A 202 10.01 -28.78 -13.01
CA ARG A 202 8.62 -28.65 -13.49
C ARG A 202 7.87 -27.64 -12.64
N VAL A 203 7.14 -26.72 -13.29
CA VAL A 203 6.30 -25.75 -12.62
C VAL A 203 5.08 -26.45 -12.01
N LEU A 204 4.92 -26.37 -10.70
CA LEU A 204 3.81 -26.93 -9.92
C LEU A 204 2.72 -25.91 -9.66
N ALA A 205 3.09 -24.66 -9.45
CA ALA A 205 2.18 -23.54 -9.24
C ALA A 205 2.80 -22.24 -9.74
N ILE A 206 1.95 -21.30 -10.11
CA ILE A 206 2.33 -19.96 -10.55
C ILE A 206 1.26 -18.95 -10.09
N ASN A 207 1.68 -17.81 -9.61
CA ASN A 207 0.78 -16.70 -9.27
C ASN A 207 1.48 -15.37 -9.48
N HIS A 208 0.72 -14.32 -9.86
CA HIS A 208 1.23 -12.96 -10.01
C HIS A 208 0.33 -11.91 -9.37
N ASP A 209 -0.97 -12.16 -9.20
CA ASP A 209 -1.93 -11.21 -8.64
C ASP A 209 -2.86 -11.93 -7.66
N HIS A 210 -2.60 -11.79 -6.39
CA HIS A 210 -3.48 -12.31 -5.34
C HIS A 210 -3.97 -11.19 -4.41
N TYR A 211 -3.04 -10.44 -3.84
CA TYR A 211 -3.34 -9.22 -3.10
C TYR A 211 -2.82 -8.02 -3.89
N HIS A 212 -3.68 -7.38 -4.67
CA HIS A 212 -3.24 -6.42 -5.69
C HIS A 212 -2.25 -7.10 -6.63
N LEU A 213 -1.01 -6.59 -6.70
CA LEU A 213 0.06 -7.17 -7.49
C LEU A 213 0.90 -8.20 -6.72
N ASP A 214 0.65 -8.41 -5.42
CA ASP A 214 1.49 -9.32 -4.62
C ASP A 214 1.02 -10.78 -4.76
N PRO A 215 1.89 -11.69 -5.22
CA PRO A 215 1.55 -13.09 -5.41
C PRO A 215 1.47 -13.88 -4.10
N PHE A 216 0.63 -14.92 -4.14
CA PHE A 216 0.45 -15.86 -3.04
C PHE A 216 0.27 -17.27 -3.60
N ILE A 217 1.05 -18.23 -3.12
CA ILE A 217 0.95 -19.63 -3.51
C ILE A 217 0.72 -20.48 -2.26
N THR A 218 -0.23 -21.42 -2.34
CA THR A 218 -0.32 -22.57 -1.45
C THR A 218 -0.17 -23.85 -2.23
N PHE A 219 0.49 -24.84 -1.61
CA PHE A 219 0.74 -26.10 -2.29
C PHE A 219 0.76 -27.25 -1.28
N ASP A 220 -0.12 -28.25 -1.51
CA ASP A 220 -0.16 -29.46 -0.69
C ASP A 220 0.96 -30.40 -1.11
N VAL A 221 1.90 -30.61 -0.20
CA VAL A 221 3.11 -31.38 -0.45
C VAL A 221 2.81 -32.86 -0.44
N SER A 222 2.83 -33.49 -1.60
CA SER A 222 2.57 -34.93 -1.75
C SER A 222 3.82 -35.80 -1.55
N ARG A 223 5.01 -35.24 -1.73
CA ARG A 223 6.30 -35.95 -1.59
C ARG A 223 7.30 -35.08 -0.83
N SER A 224 7.97 -35.68 0.18
CA SER A 224 9.10 -35.01 0.87
C SER A 224 10.28 -34.89 -0.09
N ASP A 225 10.65 -33.65 -0.43
CA ASP A 225 11.72 -33.37 -1.40
C ASP A 225 12.21 -31.92 -1.26
N HIS A 226 13.19 -31.54 -2.09
CA HIS A 226 13.54 -30.15 -2.34
C HIS A 226 12.65 -29.53 -3.39
N TYR A 227 12.10 -28.37 -3.09
CA TYR A 227 11.31 -27.56 -3.98
C TYR A 227 11.99 -26.22 -4.20
N TYR A 228 11.65 -25.54 -5.30
CA TYR A 228 12.25 -24.26 -5.63
C TYR A 228 11.16 -23.21 -5.82
N VAL A 229 11.31 -22.09 -5.13
CA VAL A 229 10.48 -20.92 -5.33
C VAL A 229 11.28 -19.92 -6.15
N GLN A 230 10.73 -19.47 -7.26
CA GLN A 230 11.34 -18.47 -8.12
C GLN A 230 10.51 -17.19 -8.11
N VAL A 231 11.21 -16.06 -7.98
CA VAL A 231 10.66 -14.71 -8.02
C VAL A 231 11.27 -13.99 -9.20
N MET A 232 10.42 -13.33 -9.98
CA MET A 232 10.78 -12.45 -11.08
C MET A 232 9.68 -11.40 -11.21
N GLY A 233 9.88 -10.36 -11.98
CA GLY A 233 8.84 -9.35 -12.09
C GLY A 233 8.98 -8.43 -13.28
N PHE A 234 7.89 -7.76 -13.59
CA PHE A 234 7.81 -6.72 -14.61
C PHE A 234 7.92 -5.34 -13.97
N PRO A 235 8.31 -4.29 -14.73
CA PRO A 235 8.30 -2.94 -14.21
C PRO A 235 6.88 -2.49 -13.83
N TYR A 236 6.74 -1.85 -12.68
CA TYR A 236 5.52 -1.15 -12.31
C TYR A 236 5.81 0.34 -12.05
N PRO A 237 5.06 1.29 -12.62
CA PRO A 237 3.97 1.08 -13.59
C PRO A 237 4.42 0.37 -14.86
N ALA A 238 3.52 -0.45 -15.43
CA ALA A 238 3.79 -1.21 -16.63
C ALA A 238 4.27 -0.29 -17.77
N ASN A 239 5.22 -0.74 -18.55
CA ASN A 239 5.77 -0.01 -19.70
C ASN A 239 5.83 -0.93 -20.94
N ALA A 240 6.26 -0.42 -22.07
CA ALA A 240 6.37 -1.21 -23.31
C ALA A 240 7.47 -2.29 -23.27
N SER A 241 8.17 -2.46 -22.15
CA SER A 241 9.20 -3.49 -22.00
C SER A 241 8.55 -4.86 -21.84
N GLN A 242 9.00 -5.82 -22.64
CA GLN A 242 8.64 -7.24 -22.50
C GLN A 242 9.68 -8.03 -21.68
N ARG A 243 10.52 -7.32 -20.91
CA ARG A 243 11.61 -7.92 -20.12
C ARG A 243 11.28 -7.80 -18.64
N PHE A 244 11.81 -8.73 -17.86
CA PHE A 244 11.79 -8.60 -16.41
C PHE A 244 12.53 -7.32 -16.00
N GLY A 245 11.91 -6.61 -15.06
CA GLY A 245 12.48 -5.40 -14.49
C GLY A 245 13.58 -5.71 -13.50
N ASN A 246 14.39 -4.72 -13.22
CA ASN A 246 15.43 -4.79 -12.20
C ASN A 246 15.80 -3.41 -11.69
N GLY A 247 16.36 -3.33 -10.50
CA GLY A 247 16.87 -2.09 -9.93
C GLY A 247 16.72 -2.02 -8.41
N ASP A 248 17.25 -0.97 -7.83
CA ASP A 248 17.22 -0.77 -6.39
C ASP A 248 15.80 -0.74 -5.80
N GLY A 249 14.80 -0.39 -6.59
CA GLY A 249 13.39 -0.32 -6.23
C GLY A 249 12.62 -1.63 -6.28
N TYR A 250 13.21 -2.70 -6.78
CA TYR A 250 12.56 -3.99 -6.98
C TYR A 250 12.71 -4.88 -5.76
N ILE A 251 12.31 -4.37 -4.62
CA ILE A 251 12.43 -5.05 -3.32
C ILE A 251 11.18 -5.87 -3.01
N TYR A 252 11.36 -6.92 -2.22
CA TYR A 252 10.25 -7.72 -1.70
C TYR A 252 10.60 -8.40 -0.39
N GLN A 253 9.55 -8.84 0.33
CA GLN A 253 9.62 -9.83 1.40
C GLN A 253 8.86 -11.08 0.98
N LEU A 254 9.45 -12.26 1.16
CA LEU A 254 8.83 -13.54 0.84
C LEU A 254 8.81 -14.42 2.09
N LEU A 255 7.62 -14.71 2.60
CA LEU A 255 7.42 -15.71 3.63
C LEU A 255 7.31 -17.09 3.00
N LEU A 256 8.15 -18.02 3.43
CA LEU A 256 8.00 -19.45 3.15
C LEU A 256 7.74 -20.18 4.47
N THR A 257 6.57 -20.81 4.62
CA THR A 257 6.20 -21.51 5.85
C THR A 257 5.31 -22.72 5.59
N ASP A 258 5.43 -23.73 6.45
CA ASP A 258 4.56 -24.88 6.59
C ASP A 258 3.85 -24.89 7.95
N ARG A 259 3.99 -23.81 8.72
CA ARG A 259 3.34 -23.64 10.03
C ARG A 259 1.91 -23.20 9.87
N PRO A 260 1.11 -23.25 10.95
CA PRO A 260 -0.23 -22.71 10.96
C PRO A 260 -0.27 -21.30 10.38
N TYR A 261 -0.99 -21.13 9.29
CA TYR A 261 -1.21 -19.86 8.63
C TYR A 261 -2.71 -19.59 8.55
N MET A 262 -3.16 -18.59 9.30
CA MET A 262 -4.57 -18.26 9.36
C MET A 262 -4.91 -17.19 8.32
N LYS A 263 -5.86 -17.49 7.48
CA LYS A 263 -6.42 -16.61 6.46
C LYS A 263 -7.54 -15.75 7.04
N ALA A 264 -8.43 -16.37 7.79
CA ALA A 264 -9.54 -15.72 8.47
C ALA A 264 -9.89 -16.42 9.77
N SER A 265 -10.49 -15.67 10.69
CA SER A 265 -11.13 -16.23 11.89
C SER A 265 -12.53 -15.67 12.02
N GLU A 266 -13.48 -16.51 12.37
CA GLU A 266 -14.88 -16.14 12.51
C GLU A 266 -15.45 -16.65 13.83
N THR A 267 -16.22 -15.80 14.49
CA THR A 267 -16.99 -16.22 15.64
C THR A 267 -18.41 -16.54 15.19
N LEU A 268 -18.76 -17.82 15.18
CA LEU A 268 -20.09 -18.29 14.89
C LEU A 268 -20.88 -18.42 16.22
N LYS A 269 -22.10 -17.91 16.22
CA LYS A 269 -23.06 -18.16 17.29
C LYS A 269 -24.06 -19.23 16.81
N GLU A 270 -23.93 -20.42 17.31
CA GLU A 270 -24.96 -21.46 17.23
C GLU A 270 -25.70 -21.54 18.55
N GLU A 271 -26.95 -21.97 18.55
CA GLU A 271 -27.87 -22.00 19.70
C GLU A 271 -27.18 -22.34 21.02
N GLY A 272 -26.89 -21.28 21.83
CA GLY A 272 -26.27 -21.41 23.16
C GLY A 272 -24.74 -21.61 23.19
N SER A 273 -24.05 -21.71 22.05
CA SER A 273 -22.59 -21.85 21.99
C SER A 273 -21.93 -20.81 21.11
N VAL A 274 -20.70 -20.44 21.44
CA VAL A 274 -19.81 -19.60 20.62
C VAL A 274 -18.71 -20.47 20.07
N ARG A 275 -18.72 -20.68 18.78
CA ARG A 275 -17.68 -21.45 18.08
C ARG A 275 -16.76 -20.51 17.31
N LEU A 276 -15.45 -20.67 17.49
CA LEU A 276 -14.44 -20.00 16.67
C LEU A 276 -14.15 -20.88 15.47
N ASN A 277 -14.43 -20.38 14.29
CA ASN A 277 -14.06 -21.02 13.04
C ASN A 277 -12.79 -20.37 12.49
N LEU A 278 -11.74 -21.18 12.29
CA LEU A 278 -10.47 -20.76 11.72
C LEU A 278 -10.40 -21.25 10.28
N ASP A 279 -10.08 -20.35 9.37
CA ASP A 279 -9.81 -20.65 7.97
C ASP A 279 -8.37 -20.35 7.63
N GLY A 280 -7.70 -21.28 6.95
CA GLY A 280 -6.29 -21.19 6.60
C GLY A 280 -5.66 -22.55 6.39
N TRP A 281 -4.37 -22.61 6.45
CA TRP A 281 -3.57 -23.80 6.17
C TRP A 281 -2.79 -24.26 7.41
N ASN A 282 -2.54 -25.56 7.50
CA ASN A 282 -1.81 -26.20 8.61
C ASN A 282 -2.41 -25.94 10.01
N LEU A 283 -3.75 -25.82 10.11
CA LEU A 283 -4.45 -25.41 11.34
C LEU A 283 -4.85 -26.58 12.25
N HIS A 284 -4.45 -27.83 11.98
CA HIS A 284 -5.02 -29.04 12.63
C HIS A 284 -4.81 -29.08 14.15
N ASP A 285 -3.78 -28.43 14.68
CA ASP A 285 -3.44 -28.44 16.11
C ASP A 285 -3.68 -27.11 16.83
N VAL A 286 -4.30 -26.14 16.14
CA VAL A 286 -4.58 -24.82 16.71
C VAL A 286 -5.85 -24.90 17.58
N ARG A 287 -5.67 -25.08 18.89
CA ARG A 287 -6.79 -25.12 19.88
C ARG A 287 -7.32 -23.75 20.28
N SER A 288 -6.54 -22.72 20.08
CA SER A 288 -6.93 -21.32 20.28
C SER A 288 -6.15 -20.49 19.26
N PRO A 289 -6.76 -19.39 18.73
CA PRO A 289 -5.96 -18.51 17.92
C PRO A 289 -4.74 -18.10 18.74
N PRO A 290 -3.53 -18.13 18.17
CA PRO A 290 -2.39 -17.51 18.82
C PRO A 290 -2.83 -16.10 19.19
N GLY A 291 -2.63 -15.69 20.43
CA GLY A 291 -3.19 -14.44 21.00
C GLY A 291 -2.76 -13.17 20.26
N ARG A 292 -1.96 -13.32 19.23
CA ARG A 292 -1.56 -12.31 18.23
C ARG A 292 -1.44 -13.04 16.92
N ALA A 293 -2.32 -12.72 16.04
CA ALA A 293 -2.34 -13.27 14.72
C ALA A 293 -1.28 -12.60 13.84
N ASP A 294 -0.34 -13.36 13.34
CA ASP A 294 0.37 -13.07 12.07
C ASP A 294 -0.60 -13.09 10.87
N ILE A 295 -1.82 -12.78 11.19
CA ILE A 295 -3.05 -13.31 10.67
C ILE A 295 -3.56 -12.53 9.53
N LEU A 296 -2.99 -11.53 9.05
CA LEU A 296 -3.56 -10.89 7.86
C LEU A 296 -2.50 -10.03 7.18
N PRO A 297 -2.55 -9.94 5.86
CA PRO A 297 -1.72 -8.96 5.15
C PRO A 297 -1.98 -7.60 5.76
N ARG A 298 -0.94 -6.98 6.25
CA ARG A 298 -0.95 -5.71 6.99
C ARG A 298 -1.08 -4.53 6.04
N TYR A 299 -1.98 -4.66 5.09
CA TYR A 299 -2.19 -3.71 4.02
C TYR A 299 -3.03 -2.55 4.50
N SER A 300 -2.38 -1.47 4.80
CA SER A 300 -2.94 -0.19 5.28
C SER A 300 -3.72 -0.31 6.59
N ASP A 301 -3.65 0.71 7.44
CA ASP A 301 -4.45 0.79 8.67
C ASP A 301 -5.98 0.75 8.42
N ARG A 302 -6.46 1.00 7.22
CA ARG A 302 -7.85 0.79 6.84
C ARG A 302 -8.21 -0.69 6.81
N ALA A 303 -7.38 -1.51 6.16
CA ALA A 303 -7.62 -2.94 6.10
C ALA A 303 -7.53 -3.58 7.49
N THR A 304 -6.54 -3.22 8.32
CA THR A 304 -6.39 -3.79 9.66
C THR A 304 -7.52 -3.42 10.62
N GLU A 305 -8.05 -2.21 10.59
CA GLU A 305 -9.18 -1.84 11.44
C GLU A 305 -10.50 -2.40 10.90
N GLU A 306 -10.71 -2.34 9.61
CA GLU A 306 -11.87 -2.93 8.95
C GLU A 306 -11.83 -4.46 9.06
N GLN A 307 -10.67 -5.08 8.90
CA GLN A 307 -10.46 -6.52 9.09
C GLN A 307 -10.60 -6.94 10.57
N ARG A 308 -10.11 -6.16 11.53
CA ARG A 308 -10.39 -6.42 12.97
C ARG A 308 -11.87 -6.31 13.29
N ARG A 309 -12.60 -5.38 12.69
CA ARG A 309 -14.06 -5.29 12.81
C ARG A 309 -14.76 -6.48 12.17
N LEU A 310 -14.21 -7.01 11.06
CA LEU A 310 -14.74 -8.17 10.34
C LEU A 310 -14.53 -9.49 11.10
N ILE A 311 -13.41 -9.64 11.79
CA ILE A 311 -13.10 -10.80 12.64
C ILE A 311 -14.08 -10.90 13.84
N HIS A 312 -14.65 -9.79 14.28
CA HIS A 312 -15.52 -9.72 15.46
C HIS A 312 -17.00 -9.47 15.14
N MET A 313 -17.50 -9.86 13.97
CA MET A 313 -18.94 -9.75 13.69
C MET A 313 -19.74 -10.69 14.62
N LYS A 314 -20.51 -10.08 15.52
CA LYS A 314 -21.24 -10.80 16.59
C LYS A 314 -22.54 -11.49 16.14
N ASN A 315 -23.02 -11.31 14.92
CA ASN A 315 -24.32 -11.83 14.47
C ASN A 315 -24.22 -12.30 13.01
N LEU A 316 -23.30 -13.22 12.75
CA LEU A 316 -23.15 -13.85 11.45
C LEU A 316 -24.10 -15.06 11.37
N SER A 317 -25.00 -15.06 10.40
CA SER A 317 -25.84 -16.21 10.08
C SER A 317 -25.11 -17.14 9.10
N LEU A 318 -25.47 -18.42 9.09
CA LEU A 318 -25.10 -19.33 7.99
C LEU A 318 -26.22 -19.34 6.97
N GLU A 319 -25.87 -19.46 5.70
CA GLU A 319 -26.87 -19.75 4.68
C GLU A 319 -27.57 -21.08 4.92
N LYS A 320 -28.74 -21.21 4.33
CA LYS A 320 -29.54 -22.44 4.39
C LYS A 320 -29.91 -22.81 2.97
N GLU A 321 -29.29 -23.83 2.47
CA GLU A 321 -29.59 -24.39 1.16
C GLU A 321 -30.88 -25.25 1.16
N PRO A 322 -31.60 -25.31 0.01
CA PRO A 322 -31.38 -24.51 -1.20
C PRO A 322 -31.93 -23.08 -1.03
N ASN A 323 -31.14 -22.07 -1.46
CA ASN A 323 -31.53 -20.65 -1.43
C ASN A 323 -31.41 -19.97 -2.80
N ASP A 324 -31.48 -20.73 -3.88
CA ASP A 324 -31.35 -20.28 -5.27
C ASP A 324 -32.49 -19.38 -5.77
N ARG A 325 -33.55 -19.20 -4.98
CA ARG A 325 -34.74 -18.44 -5.37
C ARG A 325 -35.17 -17.48 -4.27
N LEU A 326 -35.86 -16.43 -4.69
CA LEU A 326 -36.37 -15.40 -3.80
C LEU A 326 -37.27 -15.98 -2.71
N GLU A 327 -38.11 -17.01 -3.02
CA GLU A 327 -39.03 -17.65 -2.08
C GLU A 327 -38.30 -18.49 -1.04
N THR A 328 -37.10 -19.00 -1.37
CA THR A 328 -36.28 -19.84 -0.48
C THR A 328 -35.15 -19.06 0.19
N ALA A 329 -35.12 -17.73 0.05
CA ALA A 329 -34.07 -16.85 0.53
C ALA A 329 -33.78 -17.03 2.03
N THR A 330 -32.50 -17.15 2.36
CA THR A 330 -32.00 -17.22 3.73
C THR A 330 -32.25 -15.88 4.46
N GLY A 331 -32.92 -15.91 5.62
CA GLY A 331 -33.14 -14.72 6.43
C GLY A 331 -31.87 -14.24 7.13
N ILE A 332 -31.51 -12.96 6.98
CA ILE A 332 -30.39 -12.35 7.68
C ILE A 332 -30.81 -11.10 8.46
N SER A 333 -30.07 -10.80 9.54
CA SER A 333 -30.21 -9.55 10.26
C SER A 333 -29.23 -8.48 9.77
N GLN A 334 -27.97 -8.81 9.68
CA GLN A 334 -26.92 -7.89 9.22
C GLN A 334 -25.89 -8.57 8.32
N ALA A 335 -25.62 -9.85 8.51
CA ALA A 335 -24.63 -10.57 7.74
C ALA A 335 -24.89 -12.06 7.69
N ALA A 336 -24.46 -12.70 6.61
CA ALA A 336 -24.39 -14.14 6.50
C ALA A 336 -23.06 -14.57 5.86
N ARG A 337 -22.67 -15.81 6.16
CA ARG A 337 -21.65 -16.55 5.42
C ARG A 337 -22.34 -17.45 4.42
N GLY A 338 -21.85 -17.42 3.19
CA GLY A 338 -22.32 -18.24 2.11
C GLY A 338 -21.20 -18.89 1.30
N SER A 339 -21.60 -19.78 0.41
CA SER A 339 -20.71 -20.48 -0.50
C SER A 339 -21.43 -20.72 -1.82
N LEU A 340 -20.91 -20.21 -2.91
CA LEU A 340 -21.36 -20.59 -4.24
C LEU A 340 -20.71 -21.93 -4.60
N ASP A 341 -21.48 -23.00 -4.48
CA ASP A 341 -20.99 -24.39 -4.54
C ASP A 341 -20.77 -24.89 -5.98
N HIS A 342 -21.39 -24.25 -6.96
CA HIS A 342 -21.22 -24.55 -8.39
C HIS A 342 -21.32 -23.29 -9.27
N PRO A 343 -20.89 -23.35 -10.56
CA PRO A 343 -20.74 -22.15 -11.42
C PRO A 343 -22.02 -21.36 -11.69
N GLU A 344 -23.19 -21.99 -11.54
CA GLU A 344 -24.49 -21.35 -11.76
C GLU A 344 -25.24 -21.09 -10.46
N ASP A 345 -24.59 -21.27 -9.33
CA ASP A 345 -25.12 -21.06 -8.02
C ASP A 345 -25.47 -19.60 -7.74
N VAL A 346 -26.55 -19.42 -7.03
CA VAL A 346 -27.12 -18.10 -6.76
C VAL A 346 -27.76 -18.08 -5.40
N ASP A 347 -27.21 -17.32 -4.48
CA ASP A 347 -27.70 -17.24 -3.12
C ASP A 347 -28.59 -16.01 -2.90
N TRP A 348 -29.79 -16.26 -2.40
CA TRP A 348 -30.73 -15.21 -2.03
C TRP A 348 -30.82 -15.06 -0.53
N TYR A 349 -30.78 -13.80 -0.08
CA TYR A 349 -30.90 -13.41 1.32
C TYR A 349 -32.04 -12.45 1.53
N ARG A 350 -32.95 -12.77 2.43
CA ARG A 350 -34.06 -11.90 2.84
C ARG A 350 -33.62 -11.03 4.00
N TRP A 351 -33.82 -9.73 3.86
CA TRP A 351 -33.40 -8.73 4.82
C TRP A 351 -34.44 -7.61 4.95
N SER A 352 -34.65 -7.09 6.18
CA SER A 352 -35.63 -6.04 6.47
C SER A 352 -34.88 -4.80 6.99
N PRO A 353 -34.57 -3.80 6.16
CA PRO A 353 -33.93 -2.57 6.59
C PRO A 353 -34.89 -1.67 7.38
N GLU A 354 -34.32 -0.89 8.30
CA GLU A 354 -35.02 0.19 8.97
C GLU A 354 -35.26 1.36 8.01
N ALA A 355 -36.43 2.00 8.10
CA ALA A 355 -36.75 3.17 7.28
C ALA A 355 -35.74 4.31 7.48
N HIS A 356 -35.54 5.12 6.46
CA HIS A 356 -34.68 6.30 6.46
C HIS A 356 -33.23 6.04 6.87
N THR A 357 -32.78 4.77 6.84
CA THR A 357 -31.44 4.36 7.27
C THR A 357 -30.53 4.10 6.07
N TRP A 358 -29.33 4.63 6.13
CA TRP A 358 -28.27 4.31 5.17
C TRP A 358 -27.62 2.97 5.51
N TYR A 359 -27.34 2.19 4.49
CA TYR A 359 -26.69 0.90 4.61
C TYR A 359 -25.48 0.83 3.69
N GLN A 360 -24.45 0.17 4.17
CA GLN A 360 -23.40 -0.39 3.35
C GLN A 360 -23.76 -1.85 3.07
N LEU A 361 -23.98 -2.14 1.78
CA LEU A 361 -24.21 -3.49 1.28
C LEU A 361 -22.93 -3.96 0.60
N GLU A 362 -22.42 -5.11 0.99
CA GLU A 362 -21.17 -5.63 0.42
C GLU A 362 -21.11 -7.14 0.45
N VAL A 363 -20.33 -7.71 -0.47
CA VAL A 363 -19.84 -9.08 -0.39
C VAL A 363 -18.34 -9.02 -0.16
N GLN A 364 -17.85 -9.90 0.66
CA GLN A 364 -16.43 -10.08 0.94
C GLN A 364 -16.04 -11.50 0.57
N SER A 365 -15.26 -11.65 -0.47
CA SER A 365 -14.65 -12.88 -0.93
C SER A 365 -13.15 -12.69 -1.08
N GLY A 366 -12.71 -11.82 -1.99
CA GLY A 366 -11.30 -11.51 -2.20
C GLY A 366 -10.61 -10.95 -0.95
N ARG A 367 -11.25 -10.06 -0.20
CA ARG A 367 -10.72 -9.52 1.08
C ARG A 367 -10.57 -10.57 2.18
N LEU A 368 -11.28 -11.67 2.07
CA LEU A 368 -11.11 -12.84 2.96
C LEU A 368 -10.09 -13.84 2.39
N GLY A 369 -9.48 -13.50 1.23
CA GLY A 369 -8.49 -14.32 0.54
C GLY A 369 -9.10 -15.50 -0.22
N TYR A 370 -10.37 -15.47 -0.60
CA TYR A 370 -10.97 -16.42 -1.51
C TYR A 370 -10.84 -15.93 -2.96
N GLU A 371 -10.77 -16.86 -3.91
CA GLU A 371 -10.62 -16.55 -5.34
C GLU A 371 -11.98 -16.30 -6.02
N GLY A 372 -12.87 -15.61 -5.34
CA GLY A 372 -14.20 -15.31 -5.86
C GLY A 372 -14.28 -13.93 -6.48
N ASP A 373 -14.98 -13.84 -7.61
CA ASP A 373 -15.40 -12.59 -8.24
C ASP A 373 -16.93 -12.56 -8.18
N CYS A 374 -17.44 -11.82 -7.19
CA CYS A 374 -18.85 -11.86 -6.84
C CYS A 374 -19.62 -10.66 -7.41
N LEU A 375 -20.86 -10.91 -7.83
CA LEU A 375 -21.84 -9.89 -8.17
C LEU A 375 -22.88 -9.81 -7.06
N LEU A 376 -23.09 -8.62 -6.48
CA LEU A 376 -24.13 -8.32 -5.51
C LEU A 376 -25.24 -7.52 -6.16
N LYS A 377 -26.48 -7.99 -6.02
CA LYS A 377 -27.69 -7.29 -6.45
C LYS A 377 -28.67 -7.11 -5.31
N LEU A 378 -29.34 -5.96 -5.29
CA LEU A 378 -30.41 -5.64 -4.34
C LEU A 378 -31.76 -5.63 -5.06
N TYR A 379 -32.75 -6.29 -4.49
CA TYR A 379 -34.11 -6.36 -5.02
C TYR A 379 -35.14 -5.91 -3.98
N SER A 380 -36.24 -5.33 -4.46
CA SER A 380 -37.44 -5.06 -3.68
C SER A 380 -38.27 -6.34 -3.46
N GLU A 381 -39.27 -6.26 -2.64
CA GLU A 381 -40.17 -7.36 -2.30
C GLU A 381 -40.92 -7.95 -3.50
N ASP A 382 -41.24 -7.13 -4.49
CA ASP A 382 -41.86 -7.52 -5.76
C ASP A 382 -40.86 -8.08 -6.80
N GLY A 383 -39.59 -8.29 -6.42
CA GLY A 383 -38.56 -8.87 -7.28
C GLY A 383 -37.93 -7.88 -8.28
N LYS A 384 -38.14 -6.57 -8.14
CA LYS A 384 -37.53 -5.56 -8.99
C LYS A 384 -36.11 -5.26 -8.53
N GLU A 385 -35.13 -5.30 -9.45
CA GLU A 385 -33.76 -4.89 -9.19
C GLU A 385 -33.68 -3.39 -8.88
N MET A 386 -33.09 -3.04 -7.75
CA MET A 386 -32.94 -1.67 -7.27
C MET A 386 -31.50 -1.16 -7.38
N ALA A 387 -30.51 -2.04 -7.23
CA ALA A 387 -29.09 -1.72 -7.35
C ALA A 387 -28.27 -2.95 -7.63
N SER A 388 -27.11 -2.76 -8.25
CA SER A 388 -26.12 -3.84 -8.44
C SER A 388 -24.71 -3.27 -8.42
N ASN A 389 -23.74 -4.10 -8.01
CA ASN A 389 -22.33 -3.81 -8.04
C ASN A 389 -21.54 -5.12 -8.06
N ASP A 390 -20.43 -5.15 -8.80
CA ASP A 390 -19.48 -6.25 -8.88
C ASP A 390 -18.11 -5.88 -8.29
N ASP A 391 -17.70 -4.62 -8.39
CA ASP A 391 -16.42 -4.11 -7.94
C ASP A 391 -16.56 -2.84 -7.10
N ALA A 392 -15.81 -2.73 -6.03
CA ALA A 392 -15.58 -1.44 -5.38
C ALA A 392 -14.22 -0.87 -5.80
N ALA A 393 -14.06 0.45 -5.71
CA ALA A 393 -12.82 1.12 -6.14
C ALA A 393 -11.57 0.45 -5.55
N GLY A 394 -10.73 -0.14 -6.41
CA GLY A 394 -9.51 -0.85 -6.06
C GLY A 394 -9.70 -2.23 -5.41
N MET A 395 -10.87 -2.84 -5.52
CA MET A 395 -11.18 -4.17 -4.95
C MET A 395 -12.15 -4.93 -5.87
N ARG A 396 -11.98 -6.25 -5.96
CA ARG A 396 -12.89 -7.15 -6.68
C ARG A 396 -14.18 -7.46 -5.90
N ASP A 397 -14.22 -7.11 -4.63
CA ASP A 397 -15.41 -7.36 -3.79
C ASP A 397 -16.44 -6.26 -3.98
N PRO A 398 -17.70 -6.56 -4.31
CA PRO A 398 -18.75 -5.57 -4.52
C PRO A 398 -19.09 -4.83 -3.23
N ARG A 399 -19.31 -3.52 -3.36
CA ARG A 399 -19.76 -2.65 -2.27
C ARG A 399 -20.62 -1.53 -2.81
N MET A 400 -21.76 -1.28 -2.20
CA MET A 400 -22.63 -0.16 -2.54
C MET A 400 -23.20 0.53 -1.30
N GLU A 401 -23.48 1.81 -1.42
CA GLU A 401 -24.25 2.58 -0.44
C GLU A 401 -25.71 2.64 -0.89
N TRP A 402 -26.63 2.36 -0.01
CA TRP A 402 -28.05 2.40 -0.30
C TRP A 402 -28.85 2.93 0.90
N GLN A 403 -29.89 3.70 0.63
CA GLN A 403 -30.78 4.23 1.66
C GLN A 403 -32.15 3.59 1.57
N SER A 404 -32.61 2.97 2.67
CA SER A 404 -34.00 2.57 2.82
C SER A 404 -34.86 3.82 3.00
N LYS A 405 -35.87 3.99 2.17
CA LYS A 405 -36.83 5.11 2.29
C LYS A 405 -37.99 4.74 3.22
N ASP A 406 -38.54 3.57 3.04
CA ASP A 406 -39.69 3.06 3.72
C ASP A 406 -39.42 1.68 4.35
N PRO A 407 -40.17 1.24 5.37
CA PRO A 407 -40.08 -0.13 5.86
C PRO A 407 -40.51 -1.09 4.74
N GLN A 408 -39.61 -1.98 4.34
CA GLN A 408 -39.88 -2.96 3.28
C GLN A 408 -39.03 -4.21 3.50
N THR A 409 -39.46 -5.32 2.91
CA THR A 409 -38.60 -6.48 2.75
C THR A 409 -37.71 -6.27 1.50
N CYS A 410 -36.43 -6.49 1.66
CA CYS A 410 -35.45 -6.45 0.57
C CYS A 410 -34.79 -7.81 0.42
N TYR A 411 -34.24 -8.06 -0.75
CA TYR A 411 -33.48 -9.25 -1.04
C TYR A 411 -32.13 -8.90 -1.60
N LEU A 412 -31.11 -9.55 -1.08
CA LEU A 412 -29.74 -9.51 -1.63
C LEU A 412 -29.52 -10.80 -2.41
N ARG A 413 -29.00 -10.68 -3.60
CA ARG A 413 -28.61 -11.81 -4.43
C ARG A 413 -27.11 -11.79 -4.69
N VAL A 414 -26.44 -12.88 -4.36
CA VAL A 414 -25.03 -13.10 -4.62
C VAL A 414 -24.88 -14.13 -5.72
N SER A 415 -23.99 -13.91 -6.67
CA SER A 415 -23.63 -14.86 -7.74
C SER A 415 -22.20 -14.65 -8.14
N SER A 416 -21.58 -15.67 -8.80
CA SER A 416 -20.24 -15.54 -9.36
C SER A 416 -20.28 -14.93 -10.75
N LEU A 417 -19.30 -14.05 -11.05
CA LEU A 417 -19.00 -13.62 -12.43
C LEU A 417 -18.11 -14.63 -13.17
N LEU A 418 -17.35 -15.44 -12.42
CA LEU A 418 -16.49 -16.48 -12.96
C LEU A 418 -17.29 -17.77 -13.17
N LYS A 419 -17.45 -18.18 -14.40
CA LYS A 419 -18.06 -19.47 -14.76
C LYS A 419 -17.04 -20.60 -14.71
N SER A 420 -16.19 -20.65 -13.69
CA SER A 420 -15.17 -21.70 -13.59
C SER A 420 -15.67 -22.88 -12.77
N SER A 421 -15.22 -24.08 -13.12
CA SER A 421 -15.47 -25.34 -12.38
C SER A 421 -14.59 -25.48 -11.14
N GLN A 422 -14.05 -24.38 -10.61
CA GLN A 422 -13.17 -24.38 -9.43
C GLN A 422 -13.97 -24.53 -8.12
N PRO A 423 -13.29 -24.84 -7.00
CA PRO A 423 -13.94 -25.15 -5.73
C PRO A 423 -14.87 -24.03 -5.25
N PRO A 424 -15.78 -24.32 -4.30
CA PRO A 424 -16.83 -23.38 -3.91
C PRO A 424 -16.28 -22.01 -3.51
N THR A 425 -16.87 -20.96 -4.07
CA THR A 425 -16.54 -19.58 -3.75
C THR A 425 -17.16 -19.19 -2.42
N ARG A 426 -16.37 -19.20 -1.36
CA ARG A 426 -16.81 -18.74 -0.05
C ARG A 426 -16.86 -17.23 0.03
N TYR A 427 -17.85 -16.69 0.76
CA TYR A 427 -17.99 -15.26 0.91
C TYR A 427 -18.78 -14.90 2.20
N ARG A 428 -18.79 -13.60 2.52
CA ARG A 428 -19.73 -12.98 3.46
C ARG A 428 -20.57 -11.95 2.73
N VAL A 429 -21.86 -11.99 2.90
CA VAL A 429 -22.77 -10.90 2.54
C VAL A 429 -23.08 -10.06 3.76
N ILE A 430 -23.05 -8.75 3.63
CA ILE A 430 -23.21 -7.81 4.74
C ILE A 430 -24.18 -6.71 4.35
N ALA A 431 -25.15 -6.45 5.23
CA ALA A 431 -26.06 -5.32 5.18
C ALA A 431 -25.95 -4.53 6.50
N ARG A 432 -25.03 -3.59 6.57
CA ARG A 432 -24.71 -2.88 7.81
C ARG A 432 -25.32 -1.48 7.82
N PRO A 433 -26.06 -1.10 8.86
CA PRO A 433 -26.54 0.27 9.02
C PRO A 433 -25.34 1.21 9.26
N MET A 434 -25.36 2.34 8.57
CA MET A 434 -24.30 3.32 8.59
C MET A 434 -24.83 4.68 9.06
N ARG A 435 -23.98 5.40 9.74
CA ARG A 435 -24.24 6.80 10.10
C ARG A 435 -23.62 7.72 9.05
N PRO A 436 -24.24 8.88 8.79
CA PRO A 436 -23.64 9.90 7.97
C PRO A 436 -22.19 10.17 8.41
N SER A 437 -21.27 10.16 7.45
CA SER A 437 -19.85 10.31 7.73
C SER A 437 -19.14 11.00 6.54
N CYS A 438 -17.84 11.23 6.67
CA CYS A 438 -17.01 11.70 5.57
C CYS A 438 -15.60 11.13 5.69
N HIS A 439 -14.85 11.19 4.60
CA HIS A 439 -13.41 10.97 4.57
C HIS A 439 -12.71 12.29 4.27
N LEU A 440 -11.73 12.63 5.09
CA LEU A 440 -10.95 13.85 5.02
C LEU A 440 -9.53 13.49 4.60
N THR A 441 -9.08 14.03 3.45
CA THR A 441 -7.78 13.66 2.88
C THR A 441 -7.04 14.91 2.40
N LEU A 442 -5.79 15.09 2.82
CA LEU A 442 -4.90 16.13 2.33
C LEU A 442 -4.27 15.71 0.99
N GLU A 443 -4.11 16.66 0.08
CA GLU A 443 -3.38 16.41 -1.18
C GLU A 443 -1.89 16.17 -0.96
N SER A 444 -1.30 16.80 0.06
CA SER A 444 0.07 16.59 0.49
C SER A 444 0.11 16.30 1.97
N GLU A 445 1.00 15.45 2.37
CA GLU A 445 1.27 15.14 3.77
C GLU A 445 2.47 15.91 4.33
N ARG A 446 3.02 16.85 3.55
CA ARG A 446 4.19 17.66 3.92
C ARG A 446 3.94 19.14 3.68
N LEU A 447 4.30 19.92 4.68
CA LEU A 447 4.32 21.38 4.64
C LEU A 447 5.72 21.88 4.93
N ASN A 448 6.18 22.84 4.12
CA ASN A 448 7.44 23.54 4.35
C ASN A 448 7.14 25.04 4.38
N ILE A 449 7.31 25.67 5.53
CA ILE A 449 6.96 27.08 5.73
C ILE A 449 8.20 27.82 6.23
N GLN A 450 8.44 29.03 5.74
CA GLN A 450 9.44 29.94 6.30
C GLN A 450 8.82 30.87 7.35
N PRO A 451 9.58 31.33 8.36
CA PRO A 451 9.09 32.33 9.29
C PRO A 451 8.62 33.61 8.57
N GLY A 452 7.42 34.04 8.87
CA GLY A 452 6.76 35.17 8.20
C GLY A 452 5.89 34.77 7.00
N ASP A 453 5.96 33.54 6.53
CA ASP A 453 5.21 33.08 5.37
C ASP A 453 3.95 32.30 5.74
N SER A 454 3.15 32.03 4.73
CA SER A 454 1.97 31.20 4.80
C SER A 454 2.01 30.14 3.72
N GLN A 455 1.48 28.96 4.01
CA GLN A 455 1.31 27.90 3.04
C GLN A 455 -0.11 27.35 3.07
N GLU A 456 -0.66 27.16 1.88
CA GLU A 456 -1.96 26.53 1.69
C GLU A 456 -1.81 25.01 1.52
N LEU A 457 -2.75 24.28 2.11
CA LEU A 457 -2.87 22.85 2.00
C LEU A 457 -4.30 22.50 1.66
N LYS A 458 -4.50 21.85 0.53
CA LYS A 458 -5.83 21.45 0.07
C LYS A 458 -6.31 20.22 0.80
N LEU A 459 -7.54 20.30 1.34
CA LEU A 459 -8.26 19.23 2.00
C LEU A 459 -9.44 18.80 1.12
N SER A 460 -9.45 17.55 0.70
CA SER A 460 -10.57 16.91 0.02
C SER A 460 -11.54 16.29 1.02
N ILE A 461 -12.84 16.43 0.74
CA ILE A 461 -13.94 15.98 1.59
C ILE A 461 -14.84 15.05 0.78
N GLN A 462 -14.77 13.78 1.06
CA GLN A 462 -15.66 12.78 0.47
C GLN A 462 -16.75 12.44 1.49
N ARG A 463 -17.96 12.92 1.26
CA ARG A 463 -19.12 12.66 2.10
C ARG A 463 -19.76 11.32 1.75
N THR A 464 -20.18 10.57 2.76
CA THR A 464 -20.76 9.23 2.61
C THR A 464 -22.04 9.11 3.45
N PHE A 465 -22.88 8.20 3.06
CA PHE A 465 -24.12 7.87 3.77
C PHE A 465 -25.00 9.09 4.06
N GLY A 466 -25.16 9.95 3.06
CA GLY A 466 -26.02 11.14 3.13
C GLY A 466 -25.50 12.25 4.07
N HIS A 467 -24.24 12.26 4.41
CA HIS A 467 -23.65 13.34 5.21
C HIS A 467 -23.83 14.69 4.53
N SER A 468 -24.52 15.62 5.17
CA SER A 468 -24.86 16.95 4.62
C SER A 468 -24.74 18.08 5.66
N LYS A 469 -23.88 17.89 6.66
CA LYS A 469 -23.66 18.86 7.72
C LYS A 469 -22.32 19.58 7.57
N PRO A 470 -22.16 20.81 8.09
CA PRO A 470 -20.88 21.46 8.17
C PRO A 470 -19.87 20.67 9.01
N ILE A 471 -18.60 20.75 8.64
CA ILE A 471 -17.50 20.09 9.34
C ILE A 471 -16.53 21.16 9.78
N LEU A 472 -16.24 21.21 11.08
CA LEU A 472 -15.24 22.11 11.64
C LEU A 472 -13.86 21.46 11.55
N ILE A 473 -12.91 22.11 10.87
CA ILE A 473 -11.53 21.65 10.72
C ILE A 473 -10.61 22.46 11.63
N LYS A 474 -9.80 21.75 12.40
CA LYS A 474 -8.81 22.38 13.30
C LYS A 474 -7.47 21.63 13.27
N ALA A 475 -6.39 22.37 13.40
CA ALA A 475 -5.08 21.79 13.65
C ALA A 475 -4.85 21.61 15.17
N LEU A 476 -4.12 20.57 15.52
CA LEU A 476 -3.77 20.22 16.90
C LEU A 476 -2.25 20.17 17.03
N HIS A 477 -1.76 20.57 18.21
CA HIS A 477 -0.35 20.48 18.56
C HIS A 477 0.60 21.19 17.57
N LEU A 478 0.18 22.37 17.06
CA LEU A 478 1.06 23.21 16.25
C LEU A 478 2.21 23.76 17.12
N PRO A 479 3.42 23.87 16.56
CA PRO A 479 4.54 24.46 17.28
C PRO A 479 4.29 25.94 17.56
N PRO A 480 4.93 26.53 18.60
CA PRO A 480 4.80 27.95 18.91
C PRO A 480 5.12 28.83 17.71
N GLY A 481 4.26 29.83 17.46
CA GLY A 481 4.37 30.75 16.34
C GLY A 481 3.72 30.26 15.04
N VAL A 482 3.28 29.00 14.95
CA VAL A 482 2.51 28.51 13.82
C VAL A 482 1.03 28.48 14.18
N SER A 483 0.20 28.95 13.27
CA SER A 483 -1.25 28.97 13.42
C SER A 483 -1.96 28.48 12.16
N MET A 484 -3.14 27.93 12.35
CA MET A 484 -4.12 27.62 11.31
C MET A 484 -5.49 28.05 11.87
N PRO A 485 -6.19 29.00 11.24
CA PRO A 485 -7.54 29.36 11.64
C PRO A 485 -8.48 28.17 11.63
N LEU A 486 -9.49 28.21 12.49
CA LEU A 486 -10.61 27.28 12.38
C LEU A 486 -11.32 27.48 11.04
N VAL A 487 -11.53 26.42 10.30
CA VAL A 487 -12.20 26.44 9.00
C VAL A 487 -13.45 25.59 9.07
N THR A 488 -14.57 26.12 8.60
CA THR A 488 -15.81 25.35 8.45
C THR A 488 -15.97 24.96 6.99
N ALA A 489 -16.04 23.65 6.75
CA ALA A 489 -16.40 23.12 5.46
C ALA A 489 -17.92 22.95 5.38
N GLU A 490 -18.58 23.77 4.57
CA GLU A 490 -20.02 23.78 4.41
C GLU A 490 -20.54 22.46 3.77
N ALA A 491 -21.83 22.22 3.88
CA ALA A 491 -22.48 20.96 3.48
C ALA A 491 -22.21 20.53 2.04
N ASN A 492 -22.06 21.45 1.13
CA ASN A 492 -21.87 21.21 -0.31
C ASN A 492 -20.40 21.26 -0.76
N GLN A 493 -19.48 21.65 0.13
CA GLN A 493 -18.06 21.74 -0.22
C GLN A 493 -17.44 20.34 -0.27
N LYS A 494 -16.75 20.07 -1.37
CA LYS A 494 -15.97 18.84 -1.61
C LYS A 494 -14.48 19.05 -1.32
N GLU A 495 -14.04 20.29 -1.25
CA GLU A 495 -12.67 20.67 -0.95
C GLU A 495 -12.63 22.03 -0.27
N ILE A 496 -11.59 22.24 0.55
CA ILE A 496 -11.27 23.51 1.18
C ILE A 496 -9.76 23.71 1.23
N LEU A 497 -9.32 24.96 1.38
CA LEU A 497 -7.93 25.31 1.62
C LEU A 497 -7.71 25.56 3.12
N LEU A 498 -6.70 24.93 3.67
CA LEU A 498 -6.20 25.15 5.01
C LEU A 498 -4.97 26.05 4.91
N VAL A 499 -5.01 27.22 5.51
CA VAL A 499 -3.89 28.16 5.46
C VAL A 499 -3.12 28.07 6.76
N PHE A 500 -1.87 27.64 6.67
CA PHE A 500 -0.93 27.64 7.78
C PHE A 500 -0.07 28.90 7.71
N HIS A 501 0.06 29.57 8.82
CA HIS A 501 0.82 30.79 8.94
C HIS A 501 1.91 30.62 9.99
N ALA A 502 3.15 31.01 9.66
CA ALA A 502 4.27 31.03 10.59
C ALA A 502 4.64 32.48 10.89
N ALA A 503 4.63 32.88 12.16
CA ALA A 503 5.08 34.20 12.58
C ALA A 503 6.59 34.39 12.31
N HIS A 504 7.05 35.61 12.08
CA HIS A 504 8.48 35.93 11.91
C HIS A 504 9.35 35.43 13.06
N SER A 505 8.80 35.43 14.30
CA SER A 505 9.48 34.98 15.51
C SER A 505 9.43 33.45 15.71
N SER A 506 8.88 32.70 14.77
CA SER A 506 8.76 31.23 14.88
C SER A 506 10.13 30.58 14.91
N ARG A 507 10.31 29.64 15.85
CA ARG A 507 11.53 28.84 15.91
C ARG A 507 11.45 27.67 14.92
N SER A 508 12.61 27.19 14.46
CA SER A 508 12.69 26.01 13.61
C SER A 508 11.96 24.82 14.26
N TYR A 509 11.16 24.13 13.46
CA TYR A 509 10.43 22.95 13.86
C TYR A 509 10.45 21.92 12.73
N GLN A 510 10.62 20.68 13.07
CA GLN A 510 10.57 19.55 12.13
C GLN A 510 9.88 18.41 12.85
N GLY A 511 8.67 18.11 12.44
CA GLY A 511 7.90 17.08 13.11
C GLY A 511 6.46 16.93 12.61
N PRO A 512 5.79 15.90 13.12
CA PRO A 512 4.38 15.67 12.79
C PRO A 512 3.47 16.72 13.42
N ILE A 513 2.40 17.06 12.71
CA ILE A 513 1.26 17.84 13.22
C ILE A 513 -0.01 17.01 13.03
N ARG A 514 -1.10 17.40 13.70
CA ARG A 514 -2.39 16.73 13.55
C ARG A 514 -3.46 17.70 13.09
N ILE A 515 -4.30 17.23 12.18
CA ILE A 515 -5.48 17.96 11.73
C ILE A 515 -6.68 17.08 11.99
N MET A 516 -7.75 17.67 12.49
CA MET A 516 -8.96 16.97 12.88
C MET A 516 -10.20 17.65 12.31
N GLY A 517 -11.09 16.88 11.71
CA GLY A 517 -12.45 17.28 11.39
C GLY A 517 -13.41 16.88 12.48
N VAL A 518 -14.36 17.76 12.81
CA VAL A 518 -15.37 17.57 13.83
C VAL A 518 -16.73 17.88 13.24
N ASP A 519 -17.65 16.94 13.35
CA ASP A 519 -19.07 17.13 13.08
C ASP A 519 -19.84 17.11 14.41
N LEU A 520 -20.32 18.27 14.80
CA LEU A 520 -21.01 18.46 16.07
C LEU A 520 -22.41 17.83 16.07
N ASP A 521 -23.08 17.80 14.93
CA ASP A 521 -24.45 17.29 14.80
C ASP A 521 -24.48 15.75 14.85
N ASN A 522 -23.56 15.10 14.12
CA ASN A 522 -23.44 13.65 14.12
C ASN A 522 -22.50 13.10 15.20
N ARG A 523 -21.92 13.97 16.02
CA ARG A 523 -21.05 13.64 17.15
C ARG A 523 -19.88 12.73 16.80
N TRP A 524 -19.22 12.98 15.68
CA TRP A 524 -17.98 12.29 15.32
C TRP A 524 -16.80 13.26 15.18
N ASN A 525 -15.64 12.72 15.34
CA ASN A 525 -14.39 13.36 14.99
C ASN A 525 -13.51 12.38 14.21
N GLN A 526 -12.72 12.91 13.33
CA GLN A 526 -11.80 12.12 12.49
C GLN A 526 -10.50 12.89 12.29
N TYR A 527 -9.38 12.20 12.45
CA TYR A 527 -8.10 12.73 12.01
C TYR A 527 -8.05 12.75 10.48
N VAL A 528 -7.48 13.82 9.95
CA VAL A 528 -7.27 14.00 8.53
C VAL A 528 -6.05 13.21 8.11
N ALA A 529 -6.19 12.41 7.06
CA ALA A 529 -5.08 11.63 6.53
C ALA A 529 -4.39 12.38 5.38
N GLY A 530 -3.08 12.38 5.38
CA GLY A 530 -2.29 12.75 4.21
C GLY A 530 -2.36 11.67 3.13
N LYS A 531 -2.45 12.09 1.87
CA LYS A 531 -2.35 11.21 0.72
C LYS A 531 -0.96 11.33 0.13
N GLU A 532 -0.31 10.21 -0.07
CA GLU A 532 0.91 10.15 -0.86
C GLU A 532 0.78 9.09 -1.94
N THR A 533 1.08 9.47 -3.17
CA THR A 533 1.16 8.54 -4.31
C THR A 533 2.61 8.15 -4.49
N VAL A 534 2.90 6.86 -4.35
CA VAL A 534 4.26 6.32 -4.51
C VAL A 534 4.57 6.09 -5.98
N THR A 535 3.62 5.51 -6.69
CA THR A 535 3.68 5.30 -8.13
C THR A 535 2.35 5.70 -8.73
N THR A 536 2.38 6.30 -9.91
CA THR A 536 1.18 6.58 -10.70
C THR A 536 1.19 5.71 -11.94
N SER A 537 0.05 5.17 -12.33
CA SER A 537 -0.11 4.47 -13.60
C SER A 537 -0.11 5.48 -14.77
N VAL A 538 1.02 6.16 -14.97
CA VAL A 538 1.24 6.97 -16.17
C VAL A 538 1.77 6.04 -17.24
N ASN A 539 0.87 5.40 -18.03
CA ASN A 539 1.38 4.46 -18.98
C ASN A 539 0.56 4.29 -20.25
N ASN A 540 1.24 3.85 -21.27
CA ASN A 540 0.80 3.46 -22.59
C ASN A 540 -0.40 2.48 -22.55
N GLY A 541 -1.62 3.02 -22.42
CA GLY A 541 -2.84 2.25 -22.46
C GLY A 541 -3.45 1.85 -21.12
N VAL A 542 -2.80 2.14 -20.00
CA VAL A 542 -3.38 1.95 -18.65
C VAL A 542 -4.00 3.27 -18.20
N PRO A 543 -5.27 3.31 -17.76
CA PRO A 543 -5.90 4.54 -17.27
C PRO A 543 -5.12 5.16 -16.11
N ASN A 544 -5.04 6.48 -16.06
CA ASN A 544 -4.45 7.21 -14.93
C ASN A 544 -5.18 6.83 -13.63
N GLY A 545 -4.41 6.55 -12.58
CA GLY A 545 -4.95 6.17 -11.27
C GLY A 545 -5.32 4.69 -11.15
N TYR A 546 -5.11 3.89 -12.20
CA TYR A 546 -5.29 2.46 -12.15
C TYR A 546 -4.13 1.82 -11.37
N LEU A 547 -4.45 1.16 -10.27
CA LEU A 547 -3.47 0.55 -9.35
C LEU A 547 -2.38 1.52 -8.85
N ASP A 548 -2.71 2.80 -8.68
CA ASP A 548 -1.81 3.74 -8.02
C ASP A 548 -1.48 3.25 -6.61
N GLN A 549 -0.19 3.16 -6.30
CA GLN A 549 0.24 2.92 -4.93
C GLN A 549 0.05 4.20 -4.12
N VAL A 550 -1.00 4.23 -3.33
CA VAL A 550 -1.33 5.36 -2.50
C VAL A 550 -1.23 4.96 -1.03
N PHE A 551 -0.31 5.56 -0.31
CA PHE A 551 -0.31 5.52 1.15
C PHE A 551 -1.34 6.54 1.68
N THR A 552 -2.58 6.10 1.90
CA THR A 552 -3.67 7.00 2.27
C THR A 552 -3.70 7.38 3.74
N LYS A 553 -2.72 6.94 4.56
CA LYS A 553 -2.84 7.14 6.01
C LYS A 553 -1.56 7.55 6.70
N VAL A 554 -0.98 8.64 6.26
CA VAL A 554 -0.13 9.41 7.17
C VAL A 554 -1.06 10.28 8.02
N LEU A 555 -1.49 9.78 9.17
CA LEU A 555 -2.38 10.51 10.10
C LEU A 555 -1.73 11.74 10.72
N ASP A 556 -0.42 11.83 10.63
CA ASP A 556 0.39 12.91 11.18
C ASP A 556 1.17 13.57 10.03
N PRO A 557 0.57 14.50 9.25
CA PRO A 557 1.27 15.25 8.22
C PRO A 557 2.48 15.96 8.83
N TRP A 558 3.52 16.14 8.02
CA TRP A 558 4.81 16.66 8.47
C TRP A 558 4.91 18.17 8.25
N LEU A 559 5.32 18.88 9.26
CA LEU A 559 5.66 20.31 9.17
C LEU A 559 7.17 20.50 9.28
N THR A 560 7.75 21.15 8.29
CA THR A 560 9.09 21.72 8.34
C THR A 560 8.96 23.25 8.41
N LEU A 561 9.44 23.83 9.50
CA LEU A 561 9.60 25.25 9.66
C LEU A 561 11.10 25.54 9.64
N THR A 562 11.58 26.12 8.55
CA THR A 562 12.99 26.47 8.38
C THR A 562 13.32 27.67 9.27
N SER A 563 14.53 27.77 9.82
CA SER A 563 15.00 29.06 10.40
C SER A 563 15.21 30.05 9.25
N ALA A 564 14.85 31.30 9.46
CA ALA A 564 15.40 32.37 8.61
C ALA A 564 16.93 32.16 8.56
N SER A 565 17.52 32.13 7.37
CA SER A 565 18.98 32.13 7.23
C SER A 565 19.52 33.21 8.18
N GLU A 566 20.39 32.84 9.12
CA GLU A 566 21.18 33.82 9.85
C GLU A 566 21.95 34.58 8.78
N GLY A 567 21.38 35.72 8.39
CA GLY A 567 22.02 36.68 7.54
C GLY A 567 23.29 37.12 8.24
N MET A 568 24.38 37.15 7.54
CA MET A 568 25.65 37.69 7.94
C MET A 568 25.45 39.07 8.58
N ASP A 569 25.32 39.12 9.90
CA ASP A 569 25.62 40.29 10.70
C ASP A 569 27.01 40.09 11.31
N ASN A 570 28.02 40.32 10.49
CA ASN A 570 29.38 40.68 10.92
C ASN A 570 29.90 41.72 9.96
N GLU A 571 29.37 42.92 10.08
CA GLU A 571 30.11 44.15 9.86
C GLU A 571 30.17 44.86 11.21
N GLU A 572 31.25 44.61 11.95
CA GLU A 572 31.70 45.54 12.97
C GLU A 572 32.54 46.63 12.29
N PRO A 573 32.46 47.86 12.79
CA PRO A 573 33.03 49.05 12.19
C PRO A 573 34.57 49.16 12.31
#